data_2780c1e3c60928d8b70ca8a296477a79
#
_entry.id   2780c1e3c60928d8b70ca8a296477a79
#
_cell.length_a   1.000
_cell.length_b   1.000
_cell.length_c   1.000
_cell.angle_alpha   90.00
_cell.angle_beta   90.00
_cell.angle_gamma   90.00
#
_symmetry.space_group_name_H-M   'P 1'
#
loop_
_entity.id
_entity.type
_entity.pdbx_description
1 polymer ?
#
loop_
_entity_poly.entity_id
_entity_poly.type
_entity_poly.pdbx_seq_one_letter_code
_entity_poly.pdbx_strand_id
1 'polypeptide(L)'
;MTNNAHWPAIYRGATPVDISVVIPGSKSVTNRALILAAQADSPSILRRPLVSRDSELMVAGLRALGVGIEEKNVTTNGVEELQWIITPAPLRGGVKIDVGNAGTVMRFLPPLAALATGDVAFDGDPRSYERPLGPVIKALEELGISIEHDGRYSLPLKLHGTGKIPGGALTI
;
A
#
# COMPACT_ATOMS: atom_id res chain seq x y z
N MET A 1 -32.42 -18.35 8.53
CA MET A 1 -33.25 -17.17 8.86
C MET A 1 -32.37 -16.20 9.63
N THR A 2 -31.83 -15.18 8.96
CA THR A 2 -31.03 -14.13 9.59
C THR A 2 -31.98 -13.22 10.36
N ASN A 3 -31.86 -13.23 11.68
CA ASN A 3 -32.60 -12.33 12.55
C ASN A 3 -32.13 -10.90 12.31
N ASN A 4 -32.84 -10.17 11.46
CA ASN A 4 -32.60 -8.75 11.18
C ASN A 4 -33.14 -7.92 12.36
N ALA A 5 -32.57 -8.09 13.54
CA ALA A 5 -32.89 -7.23 14.66
C ALA A 5 -32.33 -5.84 14.36
N HIS A 6 -33.23 -4.91 14.02
CA HIS A 6 -32.85 -3.51 13.91
C HIS A 6 -32.32 -3.04 15.25
N TRP A 7 -31.10 -2.48 15.26
CA TRP A 7 -30.54 -1.85 16.44
C TRP A 7 -31.18 -0.46 16.59
N PRO A 8 -32.03 -0.22 17.62
CA PRO A 8 -32.66 1.07 17.81
C PRO A 8 -31.62 2.10 18.24
N ALA A 9 -31.50 3.20 17.52
CA ALA A 9 -30.68 4.30 17.94
C ALA A 9 -31.28 4.91 19.23
N ILE A 10 -30.45 5.08 20.26
CA ILE A 10 -30.86 5.68 21.52
C ILE A 10 -31.09 7.19 21.29
N TYR A 11 -32.34 7.63 21.50
CA TYR A 11 -32.64 9.06 21.47
C TYR A 11 -32.17 9.73 22.76
N ARG A 12 -31.24 10.65 22.65
CA ARG A 12 -30.62 11.35 23.78
C ARG A 12 -31.25 12.71 24.12
N GLY A 13 -32.33 13.10 23.42
CA GLY A 13 -32.95 14.41 23.56
C GLY A 13 -31.99 15.54 23.19
N ALA A 14 -32.08 16.65 23.94
CA ALA A 14 -31.24 17.84 23.75
C ALA A 14 -29.88 17.77 24.49
N THR A 15 -29.54 16.64 25.12
CA THR A 15 -28.28 16.51 25.86
C THR A 15 -27.11 16.42 24.88
N PRO A 16 -26.15 17.36 24.87
CA PRO A 16 -24.96 17.32 24.03
C PRO A 16 -24.15 16.05 24.30
N VAL A 17 -23.50 15.54 23.25
CA VAL A 17 -22.51 14.47 23.38
C VAL A 17 -21.16 15.13 23.67
N ASP A 18 -20.60 14.88 24.86
CA ASP A 18 -19.24 15.25 25.21
C ASP A 18 -18.47 13.96 25.52
N ILE A 19 -17.74 13.47 24.51
CA ILE A 19 -16.98 12.23 24.58
C ILE A 19 -15.76 12.30 23.66
N SER A 20 -14.65 11.79 24.15
CA SER A 20 -13.46 11.54 23.32
C SER A 20 -13.39 10.08 22.93
N VAL A 21 -13.29 9.82 21.63
CA VAL A 21 -13.18 8.46 21.08
C VAL A 21 -11.85 8.30 20.37
N VAL A 22 -11.07 7.30 20.77
CA VAL A 22 -9.85 6.92 20.07
C VAL A 22 -10.24 6.12 18.85
N ILE A 23 -9.89 6.62 17.66
CA ILE A 23 -10.13 5.93 16.39
C ILE A 23 -8.85 5.30 15.85
N PRO A 24 -8.92 4.19 15.10
CA PRO A 24 -7.78 3.62 14.39
C PRO A 24 -7.16 4.59 13.39
N GLY A 25 -5.89 4.40 13.07
CA GLY A 25 -5.21 5.15 12.01
C GLY A 25 -5.86 4.96 10.63
N SER A 26 -5.58 5.85 9.71
CA SER A 26 -6.08 5.74 8.33
C SER A 26 -5.28 4.72 7.52
N LYS A 27 -5.96 3.74 6.90
CA LYS A 27 -5.36 2.76 6.00
C LYS A 27 -4.60 3.42 4.84
N SER A 28 -5.22 4.40 4.21
CA SER A 28 -4.61 5.09 3.07
C SER A 28 -3.38 5.91 3.46
N VAL A 29 -3.38 6.52 4.66
CA VAL A 29 -2.22 7.25 5.18
C VAL A 29 -1.11 6.27 5.52
N THR A 30 -1.41 5.15 6.19
CA THR A 30 -0.43 4.11 6.51
C THR A 30 0.28 3.60 5.26
N ASN A 31 -0.47 3.25 4.20
CA ASN A 31 0.12 2.74 2.96
C ASN A 31 0.98 3.79 2.24
N ARG A 32 0.58 5.06 2.22
CA ARG A 32 1.41 6.15 1.66
C ARG A 32 2.67 6.38 2.48
N ALA A 33 2.57 6.37 3.79
CA ALA A 33 3.72 6.54 4.68
C ALA A 33 4.74 5.41 4.50
N LEU A 34 4.29 4.17 4.30
CA LEU A 34 5.16 3.04 3.97
C LEU A 34 5.93 3.26 2.65
N ILE A 35 5.26 3.74 1.60
CA ILE A 35 5.90 4.04 0.31
C ILE A 35 6.94 5.17 0.46
N LEU A 36 6.61 6.24 1.19
CA LEU A 36 7.55 7.34 1.42
C LEU A 36 8.74 6.89 2.26
N ALA A 37 8.49 6.12 3.33
CA ALA A 37 9.55 5.59 4.19
C ALA A 37 10.50 4.63 3.43
N ALA A 38 9.96 3.85 2.49
CA ALA A 38 10.77 2.96 1.64
C ALA A 38 11.73 3.69 0.70
N GLN A 39 11.50 4.98 0.43
CA GLN A 39 12.31 5.84 -0.45
C GLN A 39 13.14 6.88 0.33
N ALA A 40 13.10 6.85 1.67
CA ALA A 40 13.88 7.76 2.49
C ALA A 40 15.38 7.41 2.46
N ASP A 41 16.23 8.37 2.85
CA ASP A 41 17.68 8.16 2.94
C ASP A 41 18.11 7.48 4.25
N SER A 42 17.18 7.35 5.21
CA SER A 42 17.44 6.78 6.54
C SER A 42 16.20 6.05 7.08
N PRO A 43 16.36 5.20 8.11
CA PRO A 43 15.25 4.50 8.71
C PRO A 43 14.15 5.45 9.22
N SER A 44 12.91 5.05 9.03
CA SER A 44 11.71 5.78 9.45
C SER A 44 10.90 4.96 10.44
N ILE A 45 10.22 5.62 11.38
CA ILE A 45 9.34 4.96 12.35
C ILE A 45 7.89 5.40 12.10
N LEU A 46 7.05 4.46 11.74
CA LEU A 46 5.60 4.65 11.71
C LEU A 46 5.00 4.25 13.06
N ARG A 47 4.45 5.22 13.77
CA ARG A 47 3.78 5.00 15.06
C ARG A 47 2.31 4.73 14.85
N ARG A 48 1.78 3.71 15.52
CA ARG A 48 0.37 3.31 15.47
C ARG A 48 -0.16 3.18 14.04
N PRO A 49 0.55 2.45 13.15
CA PRO A 49 0.05 2.19 11.80
C PRO A 49 -1.28 1.44 11.90
N LEU A 50 -2.17 1.63 10.92
CA LEU A 50 -3.34 0.78 10.83
C LEU A 50 -2.92 -0.59 10.32
N VAL A 51 -3.11 -1.63 11.13
CA VAL A 51 -2.95 -3.03 10.72
C VAL A 51 -4.24 -3.48 10.04
N SER A 52 -4.13 -3.90 8.81
CA SER A 52 -5.23 -4.43 8.00
C SER A 52 -4.66 -5.27 6.86
N ARG A 53 -5.47 -6.13 6.25
CA ARG A 53 -5.05 -6.92 5.08
C ARG A 53 -4.32 -6.05 4.03
N ASP A 54 -4.83 -4.85 3.73
CA ASP A 54 -4.23 -3.96 2.73
C ASP A 54 -2.83 -3.46 3.16
N SER A 55 -2.64 -3.12 4.43
CA SER A 55 -1.34 -2.66 4.93
C SER A 55 -0.35 -3.82 5.09
N GLU A 56 -0.82 -5.02 5.44
CA GLU A 56 -0.01 -6.23 5.46
C GLU A 56 0.48 -6.62 4.06
N LEU A 57 -0.39 -6.53 3.04
CA LEU A 57 -0.01 -6.72 1.64
C LEU A 57 1.02 -5.66 1.18
N MET A 58 0.88 -4.41 1.60
CA MET A 58 1.86 -3.36 1.33
C MET A 58 3.22 -3.70 1.96
N VAL A 59 3.23 -4.10 3.22
CA VAL A 59 4.45 -4.53 3.94
C VAL A 59 5.09 -5.73 3.24
N ALA A 60 4.30 -6.74 2.87
CA ALA A 60 4.80 -7.92 2.16
C ALA A 60 5.41 -7.56 0.80
N GLY A 61 4.76 -6.70 0.02
CA GLY A 61 5.28 -6.23 -1.26
C GLY A 61 6.58 -5.43 -1.12
N LEU A 62 6.68 -4.54 -0.14
CA LEU A 62 7.90 -3.79 0.14
C LEU A 62 9.05 -4.69 0.60
N ARG A 63 8.78 -5.66 1.48
CA ARG A 63 9.76 -6.67 1.89
C ARG A 63 10.26 -7.51 0.71
N ALA A 64 9.37 -7.90 -0.19
CA ALA A 64 9.75 -8.61 -1.41
C ALA A 64 10.70 -7.79 -2.29
N LEU A 65 10.48 -6.48 -2.39
CA LEU A 65 11.36 -5.55 -3.11
C LEU A 65 12.69 -5.28 -2.38
N GLY A 66 12.87 -5.77 -1.14
CA GLY A 66 14.12 -5.65 -0.38
C GLY A 66 14.10 -4.64 0.77
N VAL A 67 13.01 -3.92 0.98
CA VAL A 67 12.87 -2.97 2.09
C VAL A 67 12.81 -3.73 3.42
N GLY A 68 13.62 -3.32 4.40
CA GLY A 68 13.55 -3.84 5.76
C GLY A 68 12.34 -3.26 6.49
N ILE A 69 11.49 -4.11 7.07
CA ILE A 69 10.38 -3.66 7.91
C ILE A 69 10.30 -4.54 9.15
N GLU A 70 10.50 -3.93 10.31
CA GLU A 70 10.39 -4.59 11.63
C GLU A 70 9.16 -4.05 12.35
N GLU A 71 8.48 -4.94 13.08
CA GLU A 71 7.34 -4.60 13.91
C GLU A 71 7.76 -4.66 15.37
N LYS A 72 7.50 -3.60 16.12
CA LYS A 72 7.83 -3.53 17.55
C LYS A 72 6.65 -2.98 18.35
N ASN A 73 6.35 -3.61 19.48
CA ASN A 73 5.51 -3.03 20.50
C ASN A 73 6.41 -2.26 21.47
N VAL A 74 6.09 -0.99 21.69
CA VAL A 74 6.82 -0.11 22.62
C VAL A 74 5.85 0.50 23.61
N THR A 75 6.30 0.68 24.84
CA THR A 75 5.51 1.38 25.86
C THR A 75 5.98 2.82 25.94
N THR A 76 5.12 3.76 25.56
CA THR A 76 5.37 5.19 25.67
C THR A 76 4.39 5.80 26.67
N ASN A 77 4.90 6.38 27.76
CA ASN A 77 4.07 6.96 28.84
C ASN A 77 3.02 5.98 29.40
N GLY A 78 3.39 4.70 29.57
CA GLY A 78 2.51 3.67 30.10
C GLY A 78 1.47 3.13 29.10
N VAL A 79 1.49 3.57 27.85
CA VAL A 79 0.61 3.09 26.78
C VAL A 79 1.42 2.25 25.81
N GLU A 80 0.96 1.01 25.56
CA GLU A 80 1.53 0.18 24.49
C GLU A 80 1.11 0.68 23.12
N GLU A 81 2.07 0.82 22.23
CA GLU A 81 1.83 1.18 20.84
C GLU A 81 2.64 0.29 19.90
N LEU A 82 2.02 -0.12 18.80
CA LEU A 82 2.72 -0.77 17.70
C LEU A 82 3.49 0.27 16.90
N GLN A 83 4.73 -0.05 16.58
CA GLN A 83 5.59 0.74 15.68
C GLN A 83 6.11 -0.16 14.56
N TRP A 84 6.13 0.36 13.34
CA TRP A 84 6.87 -0.22 12.23
C TRP A 84 8.13 0.58 11.98
N ILE A 85 9.28 -0.09 11.94
CA ILE A 85 10.58 0.49 11.63
C ILE A 85 10.90 0.09 10.20
N ILE A 86 10.94 1.08 9.30
CA ILE A 86 11.19 0.88 7.88
C ILE A 86 12.64 1.27 7.59
N THR A 87 13.43 0.32 7.11
CA THR A 87 14.81 0.54 6.68
C THR A 87 14.87 0.49 5.16
N PRO A 88 15.09 1.62 4.48
CA PRO A 88 15.24 1.68 3.03
C PRO A 88 16.39 0.81 2.55
N ALA A 89 16.24 0.25 1.35
CA ALA A 89 17.30 -0.51 0.69
C ALA A 89 17.16 -0.37 -0.83
N PRO A 90 18.22 -0.63 -1.60
CA PRO A 90 18.13 -0.72 -3.05
C PRO A 90 17.06 -1.74 -3.46
N LEU A 91 16.11 -1.27 -4.27
CA LEU A 91 15.00 -2.12 -4.70
C LEU A 91 15.46 -3.16 -5.73
N ARG A 92 14.97 -4.37 -5.58
CA ARG A 92 15.34 -5.51 -6.44
C ARG A 92 14.10 -6.22 -6.98
N GLY A 93 14.19 -6.66 -8.23
CA GLY A 93 13.20 -7.49 -8.90
C GLY A 93 13.45 -8.99 -8.70
N GLY A 94 12.95 -9.79 -9.63
CA GLY A 94 12.94 -11.25 -9.54
C GLY A 94 11.86 -11.75 -8.59
N VAL A 95 10.81 -10.96 -8.34
CA VAL A 95 9.79 -11.22 -7.32
C VAL A 95 8.38 -11.17 -7.89
N LYS A 96 7.47 -11.90 -7.22
CA LYS A 96 6.03 -11.80 -7.45
C LYS A 96 5.38 -11.17 -6.22
N ILE A 97 4.54 -10.17 -6.45
CA ILE A 97 3.82 -9.42 -5.41
C ILE A 97 2.34 -9.72 -5.53
N ASP A 98 1.74 -10.19 -4.44
CA ASP A 98 0.30 -10.30 -4.28
C ASP A 98 -0.25 -8.96 -3.77
N VAL A 99 -1.14 -8.34 -4.52
CA VAL A 99 -1.82 -7.10 -4.12
C VAL A 99 -3.21 -7.37 -3.52
N GLY A 100 -3.64 -8.63 -3.48
CA GLY A 100 -4.99 -9.02 -3.09
C GLY A 100 -6.04 -8.24 -3.88
N ASN A 101 -6.91 -7.51 -3.17
CA ASN A 101 -7.83 -6.53 -3.76
C ASN A 101 -7.58 -5.12 -3.21
N ALA A 102 -6.35 -4.82 -2.76
CA ALA A 102 -5.99 -3.57 -2.11
C ALA A 102 -5.69 -2.47 -3.15
N GLY A 103 -6.61 -1.52 -3.29
CA GLY A 103 -6.52 -0.45 -4.28
C GLY A 103 -5.30 0.47 -4.14
N THR A 104 -4.80 0.65 -2.92
CA THR A 104 -3.58 1.42 -2.64
C THR A 104 -2.33 0.64 -3.02
N VAL A 105 -2.30 -0.67 -2.74
CA VAL A 105 -1.17 -1.55 -3.06
C VAL A 105 -0.99 -1.63 -4.58
N MET A 106 -2.06 -1.97 -5.31
CA MET A 106 -2.03 -2.14 -6.75
C MET A 106 -1.72 -0.85 -7.54
N ARG A 107 -1.83 0.33 -6.91
CA ARG A 107 -1.54 1.62 -7.56
C ARG A 107 -0.23 2.26 -7.11
N PHE A 108 0.26 1.95 -5.91
CA PHE A 108 1.46 2.60 -5.38
C PHE A 108 2.71 1.73 -5.50
N LEU A 109 2.57 0.39 -5.44
CA LEU A 109 3.74 -0.47 -5.58
C LEU A 109 4.29 -0.54 -7.02
N PRO A 110 3.49 -0.58 -8.11
CA PRO A 110 4.06 -0.62 -9.44
C PRO A 110 4.97 0.58 -9.77
N PRO A 111 4.61 1.86 -9.47
CA PRO A 111 5.54 2.98 -9.64
C PRO A 111 6.84 2.82 -8.82
N LEU A 112 6.76 2.32 -7.59
CA LEU A 112 7.94 2.08 -6.78
C LEU A 112 8.78 0.93 -7.35
N ALA A 113 8.14 -0.16 -7.78
CA ALA A 113 8.81 -1.31 -8.39
C ALA A 113 9.52 -0.98 -9.71
N ALA A 114 9.09 0.07 -10.41
CA ALA A 114 9.78 0.56 -11.59
C ALA A 114 11.21 1.06 -11.29
N LEU A 115 11.49 1.40 -10.03
CA LEU A 115 12.83 1.74 -9.54
C LEU A 115 13.67 0.50 -9.16
N ALA A 116 13.08 -0.70 -9.17
CA ALA A 116 13.82 -1.92 -8.89
C ALA A 116 14.71 -2.32 -10.08
N THR A 117 15.74 -3.11 -9.81
CA THR A 117 16.54 -3.76 -10.87
C THR A 117 16.02 -5.18 -11.06
N GLY A 118 15.45 -5.45 -12.25
CA GLY A 118 14.88 -6.76 -12.62
C GLY A 118 13.34 -6.77 -12.63
N ASP A 119 12.79 -7.89 -13.02
CA ASP A 119 11.35 -8.07 -13.25
C ASP A 119 10.57 -8.12 -11.95
N VAL A 120 9.41 -7.48 -11.92
CA VAL A 120 8.44 -7.58 -10.82
C VAL A 120 7.07 -7.95 -11.37
N ALA A 121 6.57 -9.12 -11.00
CA ALA A 121 5.23 -9.56 -11.36
C ALA A 121 4.22 -9.16 -10.28
N PHE A 122 3.07 -8.69 -10.72
CA PHE A 122 1.94 -8.34 -9.85
C PHE A 122 0.73 -9.20 -10.17
N ASP A 123 0.11 -9.70 -9.12
CA ASP A 123 -1.10 -10.51 -9.19
C ASP A 123 -1.99 -10.21 -7.98
N GLY A 124 -3.20 -10.75 -7.94
CA GLY A 124 -4.10 -10.50 -6.81
C GLY A 124 -5.36 -11.35 -6.84
N ASP A 125 -6.33 -11.00 -6.00
CA ASP A 125 -7.63 -11.66 -5.96
C ASP A 125 -8.35 -11.53 -7.31
N PRO A 126 -9.25 -12.46 -7.71
CA PRO A 126 -9.97 -12.38 -8.99
C PRO A 126 -10.68 -11.03 -9.23
N ARG A 127 -11.26 -10.43 -8.20
CA ARG A 127 -11.90 -9.10 -8.32
C ARG A 127 -10.93 -7.95 -8.62
N SER A 128 -9.63 -8.12 -8.37
CA SER A 128 -8.63 -7.12 -8.68
C SER A 128 -8.41 -6.95 -10.18
N TYR A 129 -8.70 -7.99 -10.97
CA TYR A 129 -8.56 -7.98 -12.44
C TYR A 129 -9.58 -7.05 -13.13
N GLU A 130 -10.73 -6.83 -12.49
CA GLU A 130 -11.77 -5.92 -12.97
C GLU A 130 -11.49 -4.45 -12.64
N ARG A 131 -10.48 -4.20 -11.79
CA ARG A 131 -10.18 -2.84 -11.32
C ARG A 131 -9.25 -2.12 -12.29
N PRO A 132 -9.61 -0.90 -12.73
CA PRO A 132 -8.82 -0.18 -13.73
C PRO A 132 -7.46 0.24 -13.15
N LEU A 133 -6.39 -0.09 -13.87
CA LEU A 133 -5.02 0.37 -13.64
C LEU A 133 -4.48 1.16 -14.84
N GLY A 134 -5.29 1.34 -15.87
CA GLY A 134 -4.88 1.99 -17.11
C GLY A 134 -4.13 3.32 -16.90
N PRO A 135 -4.61 4.26 -16.09
CA PRO A 135 -3.88 5.52 -15.86
C PRO A 135 -2.46 5.32 -15.31
N VAL A 136 -2.28 4.38 -14.38
CA VAL A 136 -0.95 4.11 -13.78
C VAL A 136 -0.04 3.41 -14.79
N ILE A 137 -0.55 2.40 -15.51
CA ILE A 137 0.23 1.64 -16.49
C ILE A 137 0.67 2.56 -17.62
N LYS A 138 -0.26 3.33 -18.21
CA LYS A 138 0.05 4.27 -19.29
C LYS A 138 1.09 5.33 -18.88
N ALA A 139 0.93 5.90 -17.68
CA ALA A 139 1.89 6.87 -17.18
C ALA A 139 3.30 6.27 -17.02
N LEU A 140 3.41 5.03 -16.57
CA LEU A 140 4.71 4.34 -16.47
C LEU A 140 5.29 4.02 -17.85
N GLU A 141 4.46 3.59 -18.81
CA GLU A 141 4.89 3.35 -20.20
C GLU A 141 5.36 4.66 -20.87
N GLU A 142 4.64 5.76 -20.69
CA GLU A 142 5.05 7.10 -21.18
C GLU A 142 6.39 7.55 -20.55
N LEU A 143 6.67 7.14 -19.32
CA LEU A 143 7.96 7.36 -18.64
C LEU A 143 9.06 6.36 -19.06
N GLY A 144 8.79 5.48 -20.03
CA GLY A 144 9.75 4.55 -20.59
C GLY A 144 9.89 3.23 -19.84
N ILE A 145 8.93 2.86 -18.99
CA ILE A 145 8.91 1.58 -18.29
C ILE A 145 8.18 0.54 -19.14
N SER A 146 8.84 -0.58 -19.41
CA SER A 146 8.22 -1.71 -20.12
C SER A 146 7.33 -2.52 -19.19
N ILE A 147 6.07 -2.76 -19.60
CA ILE A 147 5.07 -3.48 -18.81
C ILE A 147 4.34 -4.48 -19.70
N GLU A 148 4.38 -5.75 -19.32
CA GLU A 148 3.57 -6.81 -19.93
C GLU A 148 2.20 -6.85 -19.21
N HIS A 149 1.13 -6.58 -19.94
CA HIS A 149 -0.26 -6.61 -19.44
C HIS A 149 -1.27 -7.14 -20.48
N ASP A 150 -0.78 -7.67 -21.62
CA ASP A 150 -1.56 -8.27 -22.72
C ASP A 150 -2.73 -7.37 -23.19
N GLY A 151 -2.52 -6.06 -23.22
CA GLY A 151 -3.54 -5.07 -23.62
C GLY A 151 -4.70 -4.87 -22.63
N ARG A 152 -4.68 -5.53 -21.46
CA ARG A 152 -5.78 -5.43 -20.47
C ARG A 152 -5.75 -4.14 -19.67
N TYR A 153 -4.57 -3.54 -19.48
CA TYR A 153 -4.37 -2.39 -18.57
C TYR A 153 -4.88 -2.64 -17.14
N SER A 154 -4.75 -3.89 -16.70
CA SER A 154 -5.15 -4.41 -15.40
C SER A 154 -4.21 -5.55 -14.98
N LEU A 155 -4.45 -6.15 -13.82
CA LEU A 155 -3.74 -7.35 -13.36
C LEU A 155 -4.18 -8.61 -14.16
N PRO A 156 -3.36 -9.64 -14.20
CA PRO A 156 -1.96 -9.64 -13.78
C PRO A 156 -1.08 -8.83 -14.74
N LEU A 157 0.02 -8.29 -14.22
CA LEU A 157 0.99 -7.57 -15.03
C LEU A 157 2.42 -7.90 -14.60
N LYS A 158 3.39 -7.65 -15.49
CA LYS A 158 4.80 -7.79 -15.19
C LYS A 158 5.54 -6.53 -15.64
N LEU A 159 6.29 -5.95 -14.75
CA LEU A 159 7.05 -4.74 -14.96
C LEU A 159 8.53 -5.06 -15.04
N HIS A 160 9.24 -4.46 -16.01
CA HIS A 160 10.68 -4.62 -16.21
C HIS A 160 11.42 -3.43 -15.63
N GLY A 161 11.88 -3.56 -14.39
CA GLY A 161 12.61 -2.51 -13.68
C GLY A 161 14.07 -2.41 -14.14
N THR A 162 14.52 -1.19 -14.41
CA THR A 162 15.89 -0.88 -14.84
C THR A 162 16.70 -0.15 -13.78
N GLY A 163 16.18 -0.02 -12.56
CA GLY A 163 16.80 0.70 -11.46
C GLY A 163 16.54 2.21 -11.48
N LYS A 164 15.86 2.72 -12.50
CA LYS A 164 15.54 4.15 -12.63
C LYS A 164 14.31 4.36 -13.51
N ILE A 165 13.67 5.49 -13.33
CA ILE A 165 12.64 6.01 -14.24
C ILE A 165 13.24 7.24 -14.94
N PRO A 166 13.29 7.28 -16.27
CA PRO A 166 13.90 8.42 -17.00
C PRO A 166 13.25 9.76 -16.66
N GLY A 167 11.99 9.75 -16.27
CA GLY A 167 11.19 10.97 -16.10
C GLY A 167 10.70 11.53 -17.43
N GLY A 168 9.85 12.54 -17.37
CA GLY A 168 9.28 13.15 -18.57
C GLY A 168 8.02 13.97 -18.27
N ALA A 169 7.44 14.54 -19.32
CA ALA A 169 6.13 15.17 -19.25
C ALA A 169 5.04 14.09 -19.35
N LEU A 170 4.05 14.18 -18.49
CA LEU A 170 2.87 13.31 -18.49
C LEU A 170 1.62 14.16 -18.71
N THR A 171 0.69 13.63 -19.48
CA THR A 171 -0.67 14.18 -19.57
C THR A 171 -1.62 13.20 -18.91
N ILE A 172 -2.27 13.62 -17.83
CA ILE A 172 -3.18 12.80 -17.03
C ILE A 172 -4.62 13.25 -17.26
#